data_7ebcd6d2c295603077d888860cbe7df3
#
_entry.id   7ebcd6d2c295603077d888860cbe7df3
#
_cell.length_a   1.000
_cell.length_b   1.000
_cell.length_c   1.000
_cell.angle_alpha   90.00
_cell.angle_beta   90.00
_cell.angle_gamma   90.00
#
_symmetry.space_group_name_H-M   'P 1'
#
loop_
_entity.id
_entity.type
_entity.pdbx_description
1 polymer ?
#
loop_
_entity_poly.entity_id
_entity_poly.type
_entity_poly.pdbx_seq_one_letter_code
_entity_poly.pdbx_strand_id
1 'polypeptide(L)'
;GDGTDRGYCIKYYVTANLSSAYRFAGPGLLNTTDNPTFYLQRGFTYMFENSTGTGHPFRIQFTGTTTGVGTYVQGSQTGTQYFTVPFDAPSSYEYECTLHGGMKGTFNVA
;
A
#
# COMPACT_ATOMS: atom_id res chain seq x y z
N GLY A 1 -0.70 -17.57 -11.34
CA GLY A 1 -2.01 -17.63 -11.90
C GLY A 1 -2.23 -16.55 -12.94
N ASP A 2 -3.42 -16.47 -13.44
CA ASP A 2 -3.78 -15.39 -14.33
C ASP A 2 -4.07 -14.10 -13.55
N GLY A 3 -4.48 -13.04 -14.23
CA GLY A 3 -4.76 -11.74 -13.61
C GLY A 3 -5.93 -11.73 -12.63
N THR A 4 -6.70 -12.81 -12.57
CA THR A 4 -7.83 -12.90 -11.65
C THR A 4 -7.54 -13.75 -10.42
N ASP A 5 -6.42 -14.46 -10.41
CA ASP A 5 -6.03 -15.29 -9.27
C ASP A 5 -5.29 -14.44 -8.25
N ARG A 6 -6.02 -14.03 -7.22
CA ARG A 6 -5.49 -13.21 -6.13
C ARG A 6 -5.13 -14.01 -4.89
N GLY A 7 -5.20 -15.36 -4.95
CA GLY A 7 -4.94 -16.24 -3.82
C GLY A 7 -3.49 -16.24 -3.37
N TYR A 8 -2.58 -15.82 -4.23
CA TYR A 8 -1.15 -15.79 -3.94
C TYR A 8 -0.63 -14.40 -3.60
N CYS A 9 -1.52 -13.46 -3.27
CA CYS A 9 -1.13 -12.14 -2.82
C CYS A 9 -0.65 -12.18 -1.38
N ILE A 10 0.32 -11.32 -1.06
CA ILE A 10 0.69 -11.03 0.32
C ILE A 10 -0.28 -9.96 0.82
N LYS A 11 -1.07 -10.30 1.85
CA LYS A 11 -2.19 -9.45 2.28
C LYS A 11 -1.86 -8.63 3.52
N TYR A 12 -2.21 -7.35 3.47
CA TYR A 12 -2.19 -6.46 4.62
C TYR A 12 -3.55 -5.78 4.80
N TYR A 13 -3.99 -5.69 6.05
CA TYR A 13 -5.12 -4.85 6.44
C TYR A 13 -4.58 -3.47 6.79
N VAL A 14 -5.20 -2.42 6.25
CA VAL A 14 -4.80 -1.04 6.48
C VAL A 14 -5.72 -0.43 7.53
N THR A 15 -5.14 0.05 8.61
CA THR A 15 -5.85 0.75 9.68
C THR A 15 -5.19 2.11 9.91
N ALA A 16 -5.67 2.88 10.88
CA ALA A 16 -5.14 4.21 11.13
C ALA A 16 -5.00 4.48 12.62
N ASN A 17 -3.97 5.24 12.96
CA ASN A 17 -3.84 5.86 14.27
C ASN A 17 -4.38 7.29 14.14
N LEU A 18 -5.71 7.41 14.27
CA LEU A 18 -6.43 8.67 14.04
C LEU A 18 -6.10 9.24 12.64
N SER A 19 -5.77 10.52 12.53
CA SER A 19 -5.38 11.15 11.26
C SER A 19 -3.88 11.36 11.14
N SER A 20 -3.08 10.75 12.02
CA SER A 20 -1.64 11.00 12.07
C SER A 20 -0.82 9.96 11.33
N ALA A 21 -1.29 8.71 11.27
CA ALA A 21 -0.49 7.63 10.70
C ALA A 21 -1.35 6.47 10.24
N TYR A 22 -0.85 5.74 9.25
CA TYR A 22 -1.36 4.42 8.92
C TYR A 22 -0.70 3.36 9.79
N ARG A 23 -1.46 2.32 10.11
CA ARG A 23 -0.97 1.09 10.74
C ARG A 23 -1.45 -0.10 9.92
N PHE A 24 -0.74 -1.22 10.03
CA PHE A 24 -1.02 -2.38 9.18
C PHE A 24 -0.95 -3.67 9.98
N ALA A 25 -1.85 -4.59 9.65
CA ALA A 25 -1.81 -5.97 10.15
C ALA A 25 -1.55 -6.91 8.98
N GLY A 26 -0.54 -7.74 9.09
CA GLY A 26 -0.16 -8.71 8.08
C GLY A 26 1.24 -9.22 8.32
N PRO A 27 1.87 -9.90 7.34
CA PRO A 27 3.19 -10.48 7.54
C PRO A 27 4.21 -9.46 8.05
N GLY A 28 4.77 -9.71 9.22
CA GLY A 28 5.78 -8.86 9.85
C GLY A 28 5.25 -7.62 10.55
N LEU A 29 3.93 -7.36 10.55
CA LEU A 29 3.33 -6.16 11.12
C LEU A 29 2.15 -6.52 12.02
N LEU A 30 2.15 -6.01 13.24
CA LEU A 30 1.17 -6.33 14.28
C LEU A 30 0.18 -5.18 14.54
N ASN A 31 0.03 -4.26 13.58
CA ASN A 31 -0.88 -3.12 13.67
C ASN A 31 -0.53 -2.15 14.82
N THR A 32 0.77 -1.98 15.09
CA THR A 32 1.25 -1.14 16.20
C THR A 32 2.26 -0.08 15.79
N THR A 33 2.81 -0.18 14.58
CA THR A 33 3.85 0.74 14.10
C THR A 33 3.23 1.80 13.20
N ASP A 34 3.48 3.07 13.51
CA ASP A 34 3.01 4.19 12.71
C ASP A 34 3.82 4.30 11.42
N ASN A 35 3.13 4.38 10.29
CA ASN A 35 3.73 4.57 8.95
C ASN A 35 4.95 3.66 8.71
N PRO A 36 4.80 2.33 8.87
CA PRO A 36 5.94 1.44 8.75
C PRO A 36 6.52 1.45 7.33
N THR A 37 7.81 1.13 7.24
CA THR A 37 8.47 0.88 5.97
C THR A 37 8.23 -0.57 5.56
N PHE A 38 7.79 -0.76 4.32
CA PHE A 38 7.63 -2.09 3.73
C PHE A 38 8.84 -2.43 2.87
N TYR A 39 9.10 -3.71 2.74
CA TYR A 39 10.14 -4.25 1.86
C TYR A 39 9.45 -5.15 0.85
N LEU A 40 9.26 -4.65 -0.36
CA LEU A 40 8.52 -5.33 -1.41
C LEU A 40 9.48 -5.99 -2.40
N GLN A 41 8.98 -7.03 -3.06
CA GLN A 41 9.74 -7.80 -4.02
C GLN A 41 9.17 -7.57 -5.42
N ARG A 42 10.02 -7.28 -6.41
CA ARG A 42 9.60 -7.16 -7.81
C ARG A 42 8.92 -8.45 -8.26
N GLY A 43 7.84 -8.30 -9.00
CA GLY A 43 7.06 -9.42 -9.51
C GLY A 43 6.01 -9.96 -8.55
N PHE A 44 6.04 -9.56 -7.28
CA PHE A 44 5.06 -10.02 -6.30
C PHE A 44 3.83 -9.11 -6.31
N THR A 45 2.70 -9.68 -5.91
CA THR A 45 1.45 -8.93 -5.75
C THR A 45 1.13 -8.80 -4.26
N TYR A 46 0.84 -7.57 -3.85
CA TYR A 46 0.47 -7.22 -2.49
C TYR A 46 -0.95 -6.72 -2.48
N MET A 47 -1.73 -7.18 -1.50
CA MET A 47 -3.11 -6.76 -1.33
C MET A 47 -3.22 -5.89 -0.08
N PHE A 48 -3.82 -4.72 -0.25
CA PHE A 48 -4.10 -3.80 0.86
C PHE A 48 -5.59 -3.62 0.99
N GLU A 49 -6.15 -4.09 2.10
CA GLU A 49 -7.57 -3.93 2.40
C GLU A 49 -7.73 -2.77 3.37
N ASN A 50 -8.28 -1.65 2.88
CA ASN A 50 -8.40 -0.44 3.67
C ASN A 50 -9.62 -0.53 4.59
N SER A 51 -9.37 -0.74 5.89
CA SER A 51 -10.41 -0.85 6.91
C SER A 51 -10.85 0.52 7.45
N THR A 52 -10.24 1.61 6.98
CA THR A 52 -10.60 2.96 7.45
C THR A 52 -11.82 3.53 6.72
N GLY A 53 -12.32 2.82 5.71
CA GLY A 53 -13.45 3.30 4.90
C GLY A 53 -13.06 4.51 4.07
N THR A 54 -13.93 5.51 4.03
CA THR A 54 -13.70 6.73 3.25
C THR A 54 -12.86 7.78 3.98
N GLY A 55 -12.54 7.54 5.26
CA GLY A 55 -11.82 8.54 6.08
C GLY A 55 -10.38 8.73 5.69
N HIS A 56 -9.73 7.68 5.18
CA HIS A 56 -8.31 7.71 4.83
C HIS A 56 -8.07 6.95 3.53
N PRO A 57 -8.35 7.56 2.37
CA PRO A 57 -8.06 6.92 1.08
C PRO A 57 -6.56 6.63 0.95
N PHE A 58 -6.23 5.39 0.62
CA PHE A 58 -4.86 4.87 0.61
C PHE A 58 -4.29 4.94 -0.81
N ARG A 59 -3.38 5.89 -1.05
CA ARG A 59 -2.76 6.05 -2.36
C ARG A 59 -1.36 5.43 -2.36
N ILE A 60 -1.09 4.61 -3.38
CA ILE A 60 0.24 4.09 -3.68
C ILE A 60 0.81 4.96 -4.79
N GLN A 61 1.95 5.58 -4.55
CA GLN A 61 2.45 6.67 -5.38
C GLN A 61 3.95 6.57 -5.63
N PHE A 62 4.41 7.32 -6.64
CA PHE A 62 5.85 7.46 -6.89
C PHE A 62 6.49 8.30 -5.79
N THR A 63 7.68 7.89 -5.35
CA THR A 63 8.41 8.56 -4.27
C THR A 63 8.63 10.04 -4.57
N GLY A 64 8.34 10.87 -3.60
CA GLY A 64 8.51 12.32 -3.71
C GLY A 64 7.44 13.03 -4.50
N THR A 65 6.37 12.33 -4.86
CA THR A 65 5.25 12.91 -5.63
C THR A 65 3.92 12.59 -4.97
N THR A 66 2.84 13.15 -5.52
CA THR A 66 1.48 12.73 -5.21
C THR A 66 0.85 11.99 -6.38
N THR A 67 1.67 11.51 -7.32
CA THR A 67 1.21 10.80 -8.51
C THR A 67 1.06 9.31 -8.19
N GLY A 68 -0.15 8.78 -8.33
CA GLY A 68 -0.41 7.36 -8.15
C GLY A 68 0.31 6.50 -9.19
N VAL A 69 0.60 5.26 -8.81
CA VAL A 69 1.37 4.33 -9.65
C VAL A 69 0.60 3.90 -10.90
N GLY A 70 -0.72 4.00 -10.89
CA GLY A 70 -1.51 3.76 -12.11
C GLY A 70 -1.80 2.29 -12.36
N THR A 71 -1.41 1.78 -13.54
CA THR A 71 -1.86 0.46 -14.01
C THR A 71 -1.39 -0.72 -13.17
N TYR A 72 -0.34 -0.56 -12.36
CA TYR A 72 0.15 -1.62 -11.48
C TYR A 72 -0.63 -1.73 -10.17
N VAL A 73 -1.53 -0.79 -9.91
CA VAL A 73 -2.43 -0.80 -8.76
C VAL A 73 -3.86 -0.90 -9.26
N GLN A 74 -4.56 -1.93 -8.83
CA GLN A 74 -5.96 -2.15 -9.19
C GLN A 74 -6.84 -2.13 -7.95
N GLY A 75 -8.06 -1.63 -8.09
CA GLY A 75 -9.01 -1.57 -7.00
C GLY A 75 -9.30 -0.15 -6.54
N SER A 76 -9.72 -0.01 -5.28
CA SER A 76 -10.20 1.26 -4.74
C SER A 76 -9.37 1.71 -3.55
N GLN A 77 -9.02 2.99 -3.51
CA GLN A 77 -8.28 3.59 -2.39
C GLN A 77 -9.05 3.53 -1.07
N THR A 78 -10.35 3.40 -1.11
CA THR A 78 -11.20 3.29 0.09
C THR A 78 -11.67 1.86 0.36
N GLY A 79 -11.19 0.92 -0.41
CA GLY A 79 -11.53 -0.49 -0.30
C GLY A 79 -10.29 -1.35 -0.45
N THR A 80 -10.37 -2.33 -1.33
CA THR A 80 -9.26 -3.26 -1.57
C THR A 80 -8.46 -2.83 -2.78
N GLN A 81 -7.14 -2.82 -2.64
CA GLN A 81 -6.20 -2.58 -3.74
C GLN A 81 -5.24 -3.75 -3.88
N TYR A 82 -4.86 -4.03 -5.12
CA TYR A 82 -3.82 -5.00 -5.46
C TYR A 82 -2.68 -4.25 -6.15
N PHE A 83 -1.50 -4.33 -5.59
CA PHE A 83 -0.29 -3.73 -6.15
C PHE A 83 0.64 -4.83 -6.62
N THR A 84 0.80 -4.97 -7.94
CA THR A 84 1.79 -5.87 -8.52
C THR A 84 3.04 -5.05 -8.83
N VAL A 85 4.11 -5.35 -8.11
CA VAL A 85 5.37 -4.61 -8.26
C VAL A 85 6.01 -5.02 -9.58
N PRO A 86 6.17 -4.10 -10.56
CA PRO A 86 6.72 -4.47 -11.86
C PRO A 86 8.19 -4.89 -11.76
N PHE A 87 8.64 -5.70 -12.71
CA PHE A 87 10.04 -6.17 -12.73
C PHE A 87 11.02 -5.03 -12.95
N ASP A 88 10.60 -3.94 -13.59
CA ASP A 88 11.41 -2.74 -13.81
C ASP A 88 11.08 -1.60 -12.83
N ALA A 89 10.49 -1.94 -11.68
CA ALA A 89 10.13 -0.95 -10.67
C ALA A 89 11.35 -0.16 -10.19
N PRO A 90 11.16 1.12 -9.82
CA PRO A 90 12.21 1.86 -9.12
C PRO A 90 12.51 1.23 -7.75
N SER A 91 13.52 1.72 -7.06
CA SER A 91 13.94 1.17 -5.77
C SER A 91 12.98 1.50 -4.64
N SER A 92 12.04 2.41 -4.85
CA SER A 92 11.05 2.75 -3.82
C SER A 92 9.78 3.32 -4.41
N TYR A 93 8.70 3.17 -3.63
CA TYR A 93 7.44 3.89 -3.78
C TYR A 93 7.05 4.41 -2.40
N GLU A 94 5.93 5.11 -2.33
CA GLU A 94 5.35 5.58 -1.08
C GLU A 94 3.86 5.24 -1.03
N TYR A 95 3.32 5.20 0.19
CA TYR A 95 1.87 5.26 0.39
C TYR A 95 1.55 6.52 1.17
N GLU A 96 0.39 7.11 0.91
CA GLU A 96 -0.02 8.35 1.54
C GLU A 96 -1.55 8.45 1.57
N CYS A 97 -2.09 9.01 2.67
CA CYS A 97 -3.49 9.37 2.72
C CYS A 97 -3.73 10.61 1.85
N THR A 98 -4.73 10.53 0.96
CA THR A 98 -5.05 11.66 0.09
C THR A 98 -5.62 12.87 0.83
N LEU A 99 -6.11 12.66 2.06
CA LEU A 99 -6.74 13.71 2.89
C LEU A 99 -5.84 14.23 3.99
N HIS A 100 -4.73 13.54 4.31
CA HIS A 100 -3.84 13.91 5.42
C HIS A 100 -2.40 13.68 4.98
N GLY A 101 -1.72 14.72 4.53
CA GLY A 101 -0.39 14.61 3.93
C GLY A 101 0.71 14.06 4.86
N GLY A 102 0.50 14.07 6.17
CA GLY A 102 1.44 13.49 7.12
C GLY A 102 1.32 11.98 7.29
N MET A 103 0.21 11.38 6.83
CA MET A 103 0.01 9.92 6.87
C MET A 103 0.71 9.31 5.67
N LYS A 104 2.01 9.11 5.78
CA LYS A 104 2.85 8.69 4.66
C LYS A 104 3.94 7.74 5.13
N GLY A 105 4.23 6.73 4.32
CA GLY A 105 5.33 5.81 4.58
C GLY A 105 5.96 5.32 3.29
N THR A 106 6.94 4.45 3.42
CA THR A 106 7.82 4.03 2.34
C THR A 106 7.64 2.56 1.99
N PHE A 107 7.64 2.27 0.70
CA PHE A 107 7.85 0.94 0.15
C PHE A 107 9.26 0.89 -0.44
N ASN A 108 10.17 0.14 0.18
CA ASN A 108 11.46 -0.20 -0.43
C ASN A 108 11.28 -1.43 -1.31
N VAL A 109 11.94 -1.44 -2.48
CA VAL A 109 11.74 -2.47 -3.50
C VAL A 109 13.06 -3.15 -3.81
N ALA A 110 13.04 -4.48 -3.76
CA ALA A 110 14.19 -5.29 -4.13
C ALA A 110 13.93 -6.09 -5.43
#